data_2b1904af9440c03a2927991aafe5320c
#
_entry.id   2b1904af9440c03a2927991aafe5320c
#
_cell.length_a   1.000
_cell.length_b   1.000
_cell.length_c   1.000
_cell.angle_alpha   90.00
_cell.angle_beta   90.00
_cell.angle_gamma   90.00
#
_symmetry.space_group_name_H-M   'P 1'
#
loop_
_entity.id
_entity.type
_entity.pdbx_description
1 polymer ?
#
loop_
_entity_poly.entity_id
_entity_poly.type
_entity_poly.pdbx_seq_one_letter_code
_entity_poly.pdbx_strand_id
1 'polypeptide(L)'
;MRLGIDIGKVIINGPAHPEGGDTAFFTGDTARLLRTPSMPGAFETIARLVTLFDGRVWLVSKCGERVERRTLQWLAHHDFAGRTGIPPDHVRFCRRRPDKAIHCAELGITHFVDDTLDVHEALRGLVPHLYLFGGHQSGPEWLEHTPTWASVEEAITATFAGTPGERGR
;
A
#
# COMPACT_ATOMS: atom_id res chain seq x y z
N MET A 1 -1.85 -9.66 13.65
CA MET A 1 -2.33 -8.74 12.60
C MET A 1 -1.34 -8.73 11.43
N ARG A 2 -1.80 -8.46 10.21
CA ARG A 2 -1.01 -8.44 8.98
C ARG A 2 -1.48 -7.31 8.09
N LEU A 3 -0.54 -6.55 7.52
CA LEU A 3 -0.84 -5.38 6.71
C LEU A 3 -0.57 -5.65 5.23
N GLY A 4 -1.51 -5.29 4.36
CA GLY A 4 -1.35 -5.20 2.92
C GLY A 4 -1.37 -3.74 2.47
N ILE A 5 -0.53 -3.39 1.50
CA ILE A 5 -0.42 -2.02 0.98
C ILE A 5 -0.38 -2.09 -0.55
N ASP A 6 -1.20 -1.28 -1.23
CA ASP A 6 -1.06 -1.06 -2.66
C ASP A 6 0.17 -0.21 -2.99
N ILE A 7 0.61 -0.22 -4.24
CA ILE A 7 1.84 0.48 -4.65
C ILE A 7 1.53 1.76 -5.42
N GLY A 8 0.78 1.66 -6.51
CA GLY A 8 0.49 2.80 -7.39
C GLY A 8 -0.39 3.84 -6.71
N LYS A 9 0.00 5.11 -6.71
CA LYS A 9 -0.69 6.23 -6.05
C LYS A 9 -0.84 6.11 -4.52
N VAL A 10 -0.27 5.07 -3.92
CA VAL A 10 -0.17 4.89 -2.47
C VAL A 10 1.27 5.06 -2.00
N ILE A 11 2.22 4.44 -2.69
CA ILE A 11 3.66 4.56 -2.43
C ILE A 11 4.34 5.38 -3.53
N ILE A 12 4.07 5.04 -4.80
CA ILE A 12 4.61 5.72 -5.98
C ILE A 12 3.66 6.85 -6.38
N ASN A 13 4.16 8.08 -6.38
CA ASN A 13 3.40 9.27 -6.73
C ASN A 13 3.55 9.62 -8.22
N GLY A 14 2.98 8.79 -9.09
CA GLY A 14 2.98 9.02 -10.53
C GLY A 14 2.43 10.40 -10.94
N PRO A 15 1.28 10.85 -10.39
CA PRO A 15 0.72 12.17 -10.70
C PRO A 15 1.67 13.35 -10.44
N ALA A 16 2.59 13.24 -9.48
CA ALA A 16 3.55 14.29 -9.15
C ALA A 16 4.87 14.19 -9.95
N HIS A 17 4.95 13.31 -10.96
CA HIS A 17 6.13 13.21 -11.80
C HIS A 17 6.39 14.54 -12.53
N PRO A 18 7.62 15.12 -12.47
CA PRO A 18 7.92 16.44 -12.99
C PRO A 18 7.80 16.56 -14.51
N GLU A 19 7.85 15.46 -15.24
CA GLU A 19 7.90 15.42 -16.71
C GLU A 19 6.66 14.78 -17.37
N GLY A 20 5.50 14.84 -16.75
CA GLY A 20 4.26 14.37 -17.38
C GLY A 20 3.38 13.42 -16.56
N GLY A 21 3.43 13.51 -15.26
CA GLY A 21 2.55 12.77 -14.37
C GLY A 21 2.61 11.25 -14.53
N ASP A 22 1.50 10.56 -14.37
CA ASP A 22 1.41 9.09 -14.49
C ASP A 22 1.94 8.54 -15.82
N THR A 23 1.77 9.31 -16.91
CA THR A 23 2.24 8.89 -18.25
C THR A 23 3.74 8.65 -18.26
N ALA A 24 4.53 9.48 -17.58
CA ALA A 24 5.97 9.32 -17.51
C ALA A 24 6.38 8.02 -16.80
N PHE A 25 5.63 7.59 -15.76
CA PHE A 25 5.85 6.30 -15.12
C PHE A 25 5.53 5.13 -16.05
N PHE A 26 4.41 5.19 -16.77
CA PHE A 26 3.95 4.05 -17.60
C PHE A 26 4.67 3.93 -18.94
N THR A 27 5.02 5.03 -19.59
CA THR A 27 5.49 5.06 -20.98
C THR A 27 6.90 5.60 -21.17
N GLY A 28 7.43 6.35 -20.21
CA GLY A 28 8.78 6.92 -20.26
C GLY A 28 9.90 5.87 -20.26
N ASP A 29 11.12 6.31 -20.58
CA ASP A 29 12.33 5.50 -20.42
C ASP A 29 12.63 5.20 -18.93
N THR A 30 13.67 4.39 -18.69
CA THR A 30 14.06 4.02 -17.33
C THR A 30 14.46 5.23 -16.49
N ALA A 31 15.17 6.21 -17.08
CA ALA A 31 15.59 7.39 -16.35
C ALA A 31 14.38 8.22 -15.88
N ARG A 32 13.35 8.35 -16.71
CA ARG A 32 12.07 9.00 -16.35
C ARG A 32 11.34 8.24 -15.26
N LEU A 33 11.21 6.93 -15.41
CA LEU A 33 10.60 6.06 -14.39
C LEU A 33 11.23 6.31 -13.01
N LEU A 34 12.56 6.29 -12.92
CA LEU A 34 13.28 6.38 -11.66
C LEU A 34 13.19 7.77 -10.99
N ARG A 35 12.82 8.81 -11.74
CA ARG A 35 12.56 10.16 -11.21
C ARG A 35 11.14 10.33 -10.64
N THR A 36 10.26 9.35 -10.79
CA THR A 36 8.93 9.40 -10.18
C THR A 36 9.09 9.48 -8.66
N PRO A 37 8.51 10.50 -8.00
CA PRO A 37 8.62 10.62 -6.55
C PRO A 37 7.80 9.58 -5.80
N SER A 38 8.14 9.34 -4.54
CA SER A 38 7.27 8.63 -3.59
C SER A 38 6.18 9.55 -3.07
N MET A 39 5.10 8.97 -2.55
CA MET A 39 4.12 9.72 -1.75
C MET A 39 4.80 10.30 -0.52
N PRO A 40 4.47 11.56 -0.15
CA PRO A 40 5.04 12.19 1.05
C PRO A 40 4.83 11.33 2.30
N GLY A 41 5.91 11.07 3.03
CA GLY A 41 5.90 10.30 4.27
C GLY A 41 5.72 8.78 4.11
N ALA A 42 5.63 8.25 2.89
CA ALA A 42 5.37 6.83 2.65
C ALA A 42 6.44 5.93 3.28
N PHE A 43 7.70 6.15 2.97
CA PHE A 43 8.78 5.24 3.40
C PHE A 43 8.96 5.26 4.92
N GLU A 44 8.94 6.44 5.52
CA GLU A 44 9.10 6.64 6.97
C GLU A 44 7.94 6.01 7.75
N THR A 45 6.72 6.22 7.28
CA THR A 45 5.53 5.63 7.93
C THR A 45 5.49 4.12 7.74
N ILE A 46 5.77 3.61 6.54
CA ILE A 46 5.82 2.17 6.30
C ILE A 46 6.86 1.49 7.19
N ALA A 47 8.05 2.09 7.37
CA ALA A 47 9.08 1.54 8.25
C ALA A 47 8.58 1.39 9.71
N ARG A 48 7.85 2.38 10.22
CA ARG A 48 7.23 2.31 11.56
C ARG A 48 6.13 1.25 11.62
N LEU A 49 5.30 1.15 10.58
CA LEU A 49 4.27 0.12 10.49
C LEU A 49 4.86 -1.29 10.37
N VAL A 50 5.98 -1.47 9.67
CA VAL A 50 6.70 -2.75 9.64
C VAL A 50 7.10 -3.19 11.05
N THR A 51 7.59 -2.26 11.87
CA THR A 51 7.90 -2.54 13.28
C THR A 51 6.63 -2.88 14.08
N LEU A 52 5.56 -2.10 13.90
CA LEU A 52 4.28 -2.31 14.59
C LEU A 52 3.64 -3.68 14.28
N PHE A 53 3.73 -4.13 13.03
CA PHE A 53 3.22 -5.41 12.56
C PHE A 53 4.21 -6.57 12.71
N ASP A 54 5.36 -6.36 13.33
CA ASP A 54 6.39 -7.37 13.53
C ASP A 54 6.85 -8.02 12.20
N GLY A 55 7.14 -7.18 11.21
CA GLY A 55 7.56 -7.57 9.87
C GLY A 55 6.45 -8.16 8.96
N ARG A 56 5.23 -8.30 9.47
CA ARG A 56 4.11 -8.92 8.73
C ARG A 56 3.39 -7.90 7.85
N VAL A 57 4.12 -7.35 6.88
CA VAL A 57 3.65 -6.36 5.92
C VAL A 57 3.96 -6.82 4.50
N TRP A 58 2.99 -6.74 3.59
CA TRP A 58 3.12 -7.11 2.18
C TRP A 58 2.68 -5.98 1.27
N LEU A 59 3.29 -5.89 0.10
CA LEU A 59 2.78 -5.09 -1.00
C LEU A 59 1.90 -5.96 -1.89
N VAL A 60 0.71 -5.47 -2.24
CA VAL A 60 -0.23 -6.19 -3.11
C VAL A 60 -0.75 -5.23 -4.16
N SER A 61 -0.29 -5.35 -5.39
CA SER A 61 -0.59 -4.40 -6.47
C SER A 61 -1.18 -5.07 -7.70
N LYS A 62 -2.08 -4.35 -8.38
CA LYS A 62 -2.66 -4.77 -9.65
C LYS A 62 -1.96 -4.06 -10.80
N CYS A 63 -1.32 -4.80 -11.70
CA CYS A 63 -0.73 -4.26 -12.92
C CYS A 63 -0.46 -5.34 -13.97
N GLY A 64 -0.19 -4.92 -15.22
CA GLY A 64 0.34 -5.80 -16.25
C GLY A 64 1.84 -6.03 -16.08
N GLU A 65 2.40 -7.03 -16.78
CA GLU A 65 3.80 -7.46 -16.66
C GLU A 65 4.82 -6.33 -16.89
N ARG A 66 4.55 -5.43 -17.83
CA ARG A 66 5.44 -4.29 -18.09
C ARG A 66 5.52 -3.36 -16.88
N VAL A 67 4.38 -3.02 -16.30
CA VAL A 67 4.32 -2.14 -15.12
C VAL A 67 4.89 -2.84 -13.89
N GLU A 68 4.69 -4.13 -13.74
CA GLU A 68 5.30 -4.94 -12.69
C GLU A 68 6.83 -4.82 -12.72
N ARG A 69 7.47 -5.05 -13.89
CA ARG A 69 8.92 -4.88 -14.03
C ARG A 69 9.38 -3.46 -13.69
N ARG A 70 8.66 -2.45 -14.15
CA ARG A 70 8.96 -1.03 -13.85
C ARG A 70 8.81 -0.71 -12.37
N THR A 71 7.78 -1.23 -11.73
CA THR A 71 7.56 -1.09 -10.29
C THR A 71 8.70 -1.71 -9.49
N LEU A 72 9.13 -2.92 -9.84
CA LEU A 72 10.26 -3.58 -9.18
C LEU A 72 11.57 -2.81 -9.37
N GLN A 73 11.82 -2.25 -10.56
CA GLN A 73 12.98 -1.38 -10.81
C GLN A 73 12.93 -0.12 -9.94
N TRP A 74 11.77 0.51 -9.83
CA TRP A 74 11.60 1.70 -9.00
C TRP A 74 11.83 1.40 -7.51
N LEU A 75 11.25 0.32 -7.00
CA LEU A 75 11.43 -0.11 -5.60
C LEU A 75 12.90 -0.39 -5.29
N ALA A 76 13.59 -1.09 -6.19
CA ALA A 76 15.03 -1.38 -6.02
C ALA A 76 15.89 -0.12 -6.06
N HIS A 77 15.63 0.79 -7.02
CA HIS A 77 16.38 2.04 -7.15
C HIS A 77 16.28 2.94 -5.91
N HIS A 78 15.10 3.00 -5.31
CA HIS A 78 14.86 3.81 -4.11
C HIS A 78 15.23 3.09 -2.81
N ASP A 79 15.84 1.92 -2.89
CA ASP A 79 16.19 1.08 -1.73
C ASP A 79 15.00 0.85 -0.79
N PHE A 80 13.85 0.56 -1.38
CA PHE A 80 12.60 0.42 -0.63
C PHE A 80 12.72 -0.63 0.48
N ALA A 81 13.28 -1.80 0.18
CA ALA A 81 13.46 -2.88 1.15
C ALA A 81 14.38 -2.47 2.31
N GLY A 82 15.52 -1.83 2.02
CA GLY A 82 16.45 -1.36 3.04
C GLY A 82 15.87 -0.24 3.91
N ARG A 83 15.09 0.66 3.30
CA ARG A 83 14.50 1.81 4.00
C ARG A 83 13.25 1.47 4.81
N THR A 84 12.47 0.48 4.41
CA THR A 84 11.19 0.13 5.06
C THR A 84 11.23 -1.16 5.85
N GLY A 85 12.12 -2.08 5.51
CA GLY A 85 12.18 -3.42 6.09
C GLY A 85 11.21 -4.43 5.44
N ILE A 86 10.51 -4.07 4.35
CA ILE A 86 9.69 -5.01 3.58
C ILE A 86 10.59 -5.75 2.59
N PRO A 87 10.81 -7.07 2.73
CA PRO A 87 11.70 -7.80 1.85
C PRO A 87 11.08 -7.98 0.45
N PRO A 88 11.88 -8.16 -0.63
CA PRO A 88 11.39 -8.29 -2.00
C PRO A 88 10.41 -9.44 -2.20
N ASP A 89 10.49 -10.52 -1.45
CA ASP A 89 9.58 -11.66 -1.51
C ASP A 89 8.20 -11.39 -0.85
N HIS A 90 8.03 -10.25 -0.19
CA HIS A 90 6.75 -9.77 0.31
C HIS A 90 5.97 -8.90 -0.71
N VAL A 91 6.32 -8.95 -1.98
CA VAL A 91 5.61 -8.23 -3.05
C VAL A 91 4.76 -9.22 -3.86
N ARG A 92 3.49 -8.90 -4.03
CA ARG A 92 2.51 -9.70 -4.79
C ARG A 92 1.89 -8.86 -5.89
N PHE A 93 1.73 -9.45 -7.06
CA PHE A 93 1.07 -8.82 -8.20
C PHE A 93 -0.11 -9.65 -8.68
N CYS A 94 -1.18 -8.98 -9.12
CA CYS A 94 -2.32 -9.59 -9.78
C CYS A 94 -2.70 -8.79 -11.03
N ARG A 95 -3.53 -9.37 -11.90
CA ARG A 95 -3.89 -8.77 -13.20
C ARG A 95 -5.22 -8.03 -13.15
N ARG A 96 -6.08 -8.35 -12.20
CA ARG A 96 -7.38 -7.70 -12.00
C ARG A 96 -7.50 -7.23 -10.54
N ARG A 97 -8.21 -6.10 -10.32
CA ARG A 97 -8.40 -5.53 -8.97
C ARG A 97 -9.04 -6.52 -7.98
N PRO A 98 -10.11 -7.27 -8.34
CA PRO A 98 -10.71 -8.23 -7.41
C PRO A 98 -9.76 -9.36 -6.98
N ASP A 99 -8.76 -9.68 -7.80
CA ASP A 99 -7.80 -10.74 -7.49
C ASP A 99 -6.87 -10.40 -6.32
N LYS A 100 -6.83 -9.13 -5.87
CA LYS A 100 -6.19 -8.75 -4.60
C LYS A 100 -6.77 -9.51 -3.41
N ALA A 101 -8.07 -9.85 -3.47
CA ALA A 101 -8.73 -10.63 -2.44
C ALA A 101 -8.11 -12.03 -2.27
N ILE A 102 -7.64 -12.66 -3.34
CA ILE A 102 -6.97 -13.96 -3.29
C ILE A 102 -5.69 -13.86 -2.46
N HIS A 103 -4.84 -12.88 -2.78
CA HIS A 103 -3.61 -12.64 -2.01
C HIS A 103 -3.89 -12.28 -0.54
N CYS A 104 -4.89 -11.44 -0.31
CA CYS A 104 -5.27 -11.05 1.05
C CYS A 104 -5.76 -12.25 1.88
N ALA A 105 -6.53 -13.17 1.28
CA ALA A 105 -6.98 -14.40 1.93
C ALA A 105 -5.80 -15.34 2.23
N GLU A 106 -4.94 -15.61 1.25
CA GLU A 106 -3.77 -16.48 1.40
C GLU A 106 -2.80 -15.97 2.46
N LEU A 107 -2.56 -14.66 2.49
CA LEU A 107 -1.65 -14.01 3.43
C LEU A 107 -2.30 -13.74 4.80
N GLY A 108 -3.61 -13.91 4.94
CA GLY A 108 -4.36 -13.58 6.16
C GLY A 108 -4.29 -12.10 6.53
N ILE A 109 -4.39 -11.23 5.54
CA ILE A 109 -4.34 -9.77 5.72
C ILE A 109 -5.50 -9.30 6.59
N THR A 110 -5.21 -8.48 7.57
CA THR A 110 -6.17 -7.91 8.51
C THR A 110 -6.39 -6.41 8.32
N HIS A 111 -5.43 -5.73 7.71
CA HIS A 111 -5.43 -4.30 7.43
C HIS A 111 -5.00 -4.09 5.99
N PHE A 112 -5.70 -3.24 5.21
CA PHE A 112 -5.34 -2.97 3.82
C PHE A 112 -5.47 -1.50 3.47
N VAL A 113 -4.42 -0.95 2.83
CA VAL A 113 -4.36 0.43 2.35
C VAL A 113 -4.36 0.45 0.83
N ASP A 114 -5.33 1.12 0.22
CA ASP A 114 -5.48 1.22 -1.25
C ASP A 114 -6.19 2.54 -1.62
N ASP A 115 -5.91 3.09 -2.79
CA ASP A 115 -6.55 4.31 -3.29
C ASP A 115 -7.82 4.06 -4.09
N THR A 116 -8.22 2.80 -4.31
CA THR A 116 -9.30 2.41 -5.21
C THR A 116 -10.50 1.82 -4.46
N LEU A 117 -11.66 2.44 -4.59
CA LEU A 117 -12.90 1.99 -3.93
C LEU A 117 -13.29 0.56 -4.32
N ASP A 118 -13.22 0.21 -5.61
CA ASP A 118 -13.55 -1.14 -6.10
C ASP A 118 -12.73 -2.25 -5.41
N VAL A 119 -11.48 -1.96 -5.03
CA VAL A 119 -10.64 -2.89 -4.26
C VAL A 119 -11.22 -3.10 -2.87
N HIS A 120 -11.59 -2.01 -2.20
CA HIS A 120 -12.18 -2.08 -0.86
C HIS A 120 -13.53 -2.81 -0.85
N GLU A 121 -14.35 -2.62 -1.89
CA GLU A 121 -15.59 -3.39 -2.06
C GLU A 121 -15.33 -4.89 -2.20
N ALA A 122 -14.31 -5.29 -2.98
CA ALA A 122 -13.91 -6.69 -3.13
C ALA A 122 -13.32 -7.29 -1.85
N LEU A 123 -12.73 -6.47 -0.97
CA LEU A 123 -12.13 -6.90 0.30
C LEU A 123 -13.11 -6.82 1.48
N ARG A 124 -14.28 -6.21 1.29
CA ARG A 124 -15.30 -6.05 2.32
C ARG A 124 -15.76 -7.41 2.85
N GLY A 125 -15.70 -7.56 4.17
CA GLY A 125 -16.03 -8.83 4.84
C GLY A 125 -14.90 -9.87 4.85
N LEU A 126 -13.84 -9.67 4.06
CA LEU A 126 -12.63 -10.50 4.07
C LEU A 126 -11.54 -9.87 4.95
N VAL A 127 -11.31 -8.57 4.80
CA VAL A 127 -10.30 -7.82 5.54
C VAL A 127 -11.00 -6.91 6.55
N PRO A 128 -10.74 -7.08 7.86
CA PRO A 128 -11.43 -6.34 8.91
C PRO A 128 -11.24 -4.82 8.87
N HIS A 129 -10.04 -4.35 8.52
CA HIS A 129 -9.68 -2.93 8.54
C HIS A 129 -9.25 -2.47 7.16
N LEU A 130 -10.04 -1.57 6.56
CA LEU A 130 -9.85 -1.06 5.20
C LEU A 130 -9.65 0.45 5.24
N TYR A 131 -8.63 0.95 4.56
CA TYR A 131 -8.22 2.35 4.55
C TYR A 131 -8.17 2.88 3.12
N LEU A 132 -9.10 3.78 2.76
CA LEU A 132 -9.11 4.45 1.47
C LEU A 132 -8.09 5.58 1.47
N PHE A 133 -7.00 5.38 0.74
CA PHE A 133 -5.91 6.35 0.66
C PHE A 133 -6.17 7.46 -0.35
N GLY A 134 -5.72 8.68 -0.03
CA GLY A 134 -5.67 9.79 -0.98
C GLY A 134 -6.81 10.79 -0.89
N GLY A 135 -6.81 11.77 -1.80
CA GLY A 135 -7.69 12.93 -1.79
C GLY A 135 -9.09 12.68 -2.36
N HIS A 136 -9.80 11.68 -1.88
CA HIS A 136 -11.20 11.44 -2.24
C HIS A 136 -12.12 12.47 -1.57
N GLN A 137 -13.12 12.96 -2.30
CA GLN A 137 -14.09 13.93 -1.75
C GLN A 137 -15.08 13.28 -0.79
N SER A 138 -15.42 12.02 -1.02
CA SER A 138 -16.31 11.22 -0.16
C SER A 138 -16.08 9.73 -0.38
N GLY A 139 -16.33 8.93 0.63
CA GLY A 139 -16.34 7.48 0.57
C GLY A 139 -17.55 6.93 1.35
N PRO A 140 -17.88 5.63 1.23
CA PRO A 140 -18.94 5.03 2.02
C PRO A 140 -18.59 5.04 3.51
N GLU A 141 -19.59 5.18 4.36
CA GLU A 141 -19.42 5.27 5.83
C GLU A 141 -18.68 4.08 6.47
N TRP A 142 -18.75 2.91 5.82
CA TRP A 142 -18.07 1.70 6.31
C TRP A 142 -16.57 1.66 6.01
N LEU A 143 -16.05 2.60 5.21
CA LEU A 143 -14.66 2.64 4.75
C LEU A 143 -13.95 3.85 5.35
N GLU A 144 -12.87 3.61 6.08
CA GLU A 144 -12.09 4.67 6.68
C GLU A 144 -11.27 5.43 5.64
N HIS A 145 -11.48 6.73 5.55
CA HIS A 145 -10.75 7.60 4.64
C HIS A 145 -9.48 8.15 5.29
N THR A 146 -8.35 7.85 4.69
CA THR A 146 -7.02 8.24 5.15
C THR A 146 -6.28 9.01 4.06
N PRO A 147 -6.42 10.35 3.99
CA PRO A 147 -5.90 11.15 2.88
C PRO A 147 -4.37 11.18 2.78
N THR A 148 -3.66 10.89 3.85
CA THR A 148 -2.20 10.97 3.94
C THR A 148 -1.62 9.76 4.68
N TRP A 149 -0.31 9.53 4.55
CA TRP A 149 0.38 8.51 5.33
C TRP A 149 0.34 8.77 6.83
N ALA A 150 0.30 10.03 7.27
CA ALA A 150 0.11 10.36 8.68
C ALA A 150 -1.25 9.88 9.21
N SER A 151 -2.33 10.11 8.44
CA SER A 151 -3.66 9.61 8.80
C SER A 151 -3.77 8.08 8.74
N VAL A 152 -3.07 7.42 7.81
CA VAL A 152 -2.98 5.95 7.78
C VAL A 152 -2.35 5.42 9.08
N GLU A 153 -1.22 6.00 9.50
CA GLU A 153 -0.53 5.59 10.71
C GLU A 153 -1.41 5.76 11.96
N GLU A 154 -2.07 6.91 12.07
CA GLU A 154 -2.99 7.19 13.17
C GLU A 154 -4.13 6.17 13.25
N ALA A 155 -4.83 5.95 12.12
CA ALA A 155 -5.94 5.02 12.02
C ALA A 155 -5.53 3.57 12.35
N ILE A 156 -4.41 3.11 11.79
CA ILE A 156 -3.89 1.77 12.07
C ILE A 156 -3.48 1.63 13.54
N THR A 157 -2.76 2.60 14.10
CA THR A 157 -2.29 2.55 15.50
C THR A 157 -3.44 2.47 16.47
N ALA A 158 -4.56 3.14 16.18
CA ALA A 158 -5.77 3.08 17.00
C ALA A 158 -6.33 1.65 17.15
N THR A 159 -6.19 0.80 16.13
CA THR A 159 -6.65 -0.60 16.20
C THR A 159 -5.85 -1.45 17.18
N PHE A 160 -4.57 -1.13 17.41
CA PHE A 160 -3.72 -1.81 18.39
C PHE A 160 -4.04 -1.38 19.83
N ALA A 161 -4.47 -0.14 20.03
CA ALA A 161 -4.85 0.36 21.35
C ALA A 161 -6.20 -0.21 21.83
N GLY A 162 -7.08 -0.58 20.90
CA GLY A 162 -8.42 -1.14 21.18
C GLY A 162 -8.44 -2.64 21.49
N THR A 163 -7.32 -3.35 21.35
CA THR A 163 -7.27 -4.78 21.69
C THR A 163 -7.01 -4.92 23.20
N PRO A 164 -7.99 -5.39 24.02
CA PRO A 164 -7.74 -5.66 25.43
C PRO A 164 -6.67 -6.73 25.50
N GLY A 165 -5.50 -6.38 26.06
CA GLY A 165 -4.45 -7.36 26.30
C GLY A 165 -5.02 -8.51 27.11
N GLU A 166 -4.81 -9.74 26.66
CA GLU A 166 -4.78 -10.91 27.54
C GLU A 166 -3.72 -10.65 28.61
N ARG A 167 -4.12 -9.96 29.64
CA ARG A 167 -3.33 -9.94 30.88
C ARG A 167 -3.47 -11.31 31.50
N GLY A 168 -2.35 -12.02 31.48
CA GLY A 168 -2.15 -13.36 31.95
C GLY A 168 -2.80 -13.64 33.31
N ARG A 169 -3.23 -14.85 33.41
CA ARG A 169 -3.30 -15.58 34.68
C ARG A 169 -2.11 -16.51 34.77
#